data_3527637d2ecdafb16dfe35e5d8b7edbb
#
_entry.id   3527637d2ecdafb16dfe35e5d8b7edbb
#
_cell.length_a   1.000
_cell.length_b   1.000
_cell.length_c   1.000
_cell.angle_alpha   90.00
_cell.angle_beta   90.00
_cell.angle_gamma   90.00
#
_symmetry.space_group_name_H-M   'P 1'
#
loop_
_entity.id
_entity.type
_entity.pdbx_description
1 polymer ?
#
loop_
_entity_poly.entity_id
_entity_poly.type
_entity_poly.pdbx_seq_one_letter_code
_entity_poly.pdbx_strand_id
1 'polypeptide(L)'
;MTSLPLHFTVLGDDFTCAGEASSKVKNKLKQLGYNSEAIRRAAIAMYEGEINMVIHGGGGEIFVEVYPDHIDIKMEYKGPGIENIEQAMQEGYSTAPANVRALGFGAGMGLPNIKKYTDSLHIESEVGKGTTIYMTVQVNQS
;
A
#
# COMPACT_ATOMS: atom_id res chain seq x y z
N MET A 1 -23.66 -7.29 0.68
CA MET A 1 -23.14 -5.91 0.65
C MET A 1 -22.51 -5.64 -0.70
N THR A 2 -22.86 -4.54 -1.34
CA THR A 2 -22.33 -4.19 -2.66
C THR A 2 -20.98 -3.52 -2.53
N SER A 3 -20.00 -3.97 -3.27
CA SER A 3 -18.67 -3.33 -3.31
C SER A 3 -18.42 -2.68 -4.67
N LEU A 4 -17.52 -1.69 -4.68
CA LEU A 4 -16.99 -1.09 -5.91
C LEU A 4 -15.56 -1.59 -6.10
N PRO A 5 -15.30 -2.46 -7.08
CA PRO A 5 -13.95 -2.95 -7.32
C PRO A 5 -13.14 -1.95 -8.14
N LEU A 6 -11.88 -1.76 -7.75
CA LEU A 6 -10.91 -0.94 -8.48
C LEU A 6 -9.63 -1.75 -8.65
N HIS A 7 -8.98 -1.61 -9.79
CA HIS A 7 -7.77 -2.35 -10.11
C HIS A 7 -6.74 -1.43 -10.76
N PHE A 8 -5.49 -1.53 -10.31
CA PHE A 8 -4.39 -0.73 -10.84
C PHE A 8 -3.17 -1.61 -11.06
N THR A 9 -2.45 -1.34 -12.14
CA THR A 9 -1.15 -1.95 -12.41
C THR A 9 -0.06 -0.95 -12.08
N VAL A 10 0.93 -1.37 -11.30
CA VAL A 10 2.08 -0.55 -10.91
C VAL A 10 3.31 -1.04 -11.66
N LEU A 11 3.98 -0.13 -12.36
CA LEU A 11 5.20 -0.45 -13.10
C LEU A 11 6.41 -0.38 -12.17
N GLY A 12 7.29 -1.37 -12.28
CA GLY A 12 8.52 -1.40 -11.49
C GLY A 12 9.50 -0.32 -11.93
N ASP A 13 10.27 0.18 -10.97
CA ASP A 13 11.33 1.18 -11.18
C ASP A 13 10.85 2.51 -11.77
N ASP A 14 9.55 2.74 -11.82
CA ASP A 14 8.98 4.00 -12.30
C ASP A 14 8.54 4.87 -11.13
N PHE A 15 9.50 5.59 -10.55
CA PHE A 15 9.26 6.46 -9.40
C PHE A 15 8.42 7.68 -9.75
N THR A 16 8.34 8.04 -11.02
CA THR A 16 7.55 9.21 -11.44
C THR A 16 6.05 8.93 -11.37
N CYS A 17 5.66 7.67 -11.47
CA CYS A 17 4.26 7.24 -11.39
C CYS A 17 3.87 6.74 -9.99
N ALA A 18 4.81 6.70 -9.05
CA ALA A 18 4.52 6.29 -7.69
C ALA A 18 3.52 7.26 -7.06
N GLY A 19 2.43 6.71 -6.51
CA GLY A 19 1.36 7.51 -5.93
C GLY A 19 0.15 7.72 -6.82
N GLU A 20 0.20 7.32 -8.09
CA GLU A 20 -0.95 7.47 -9.00
C GLU A 20 -2.17 6.67 -8.55
N ALA A 21 -1.98 5.42 -8.15
CA ALA A 21 -3.08 4.56 -7.72
C ALA A 21 -3.74 5.12 -6.45
N SER A 22 -2.92 5.51 -5.47
CA SER A 22 -3.44 6.08 -4.23
C SER A 22 -4.19 7.39 -4.46
N SER A 23 -3.71 8.25 -5.37
CA SER A 23 -4.40 9.47 -5.76
C SER A 23 -5.75 9.20 -6.40
N LYS A 24 -5.82 8.21 -7.29
CA LYS A 24 -7.08 7.84 -7.96
C LYS A 24 -8.11 7.32 -6.97
N VAL A 25 -7.68 6.47 -6.03
CA VAL A 25 -8.57 5.96 -4.98
C VAL A 25 -9.03 7.09 -4.08
N LYS A 26 -8.12 7.97 -3.67
CA LYS A 26 -8.45 9.13 -2.85
C LYS A 26 -9.55 9.99 -3.51
N ASN A 27 -9.40 10.29 -4.79
CA ASN A 27 -10.38 11.07 -5.53
C ASN A 27 -11.72 10.35 -5.65
N LYS A 28 -11.69 9.03 -5.87
CA LYS A 28 -12.90 8.23 -5.94
C LYS A 28 -13.66 8.23 -4.62
N LEU A 29 -12.96 8.08 -3.52
CA LEU A 29 -13.57 8.11 -2.19
C LEU A 29 -14.18 9.48 -1.88
N LYS A 30 -13.54 10.57 -2.32
CA LYS A 30 -14.11 11.91 -2.19
C LYS A 30 -15.42 12.03 -2.98
N GLN A 31 -15.43 11.54 -4.22
CA GLN A 31 -16.63 11.54 -5.06
C GLN A 31 -17.78 10.76 -4.42
N LEU A 32 -17.46 9.68 -3.73
CA LEU A 32 -18.46 8.81 -3.09
C LEU A 32 -18.92 9.35 -1.73
N GLY A 33 -18.31 10.43 -1.23
CA GLY A 33 -18.73 11.07 0.01
C GLY A 33 -18.21 10.44 1.29
N TYR A 34 -17.13 9.66 1.23
CA TYR A 34 -16.53 9.09 2.43
C TYR A 34 -15.94 10.19 3.31
N ASN A 35 -15.86 9.94 4.63
CA ASN A 35 -15.33 10.94 5.55
C ASN A 35 -13.82 11.14 5.31
N SER A 36 -13.34 12.34 5.64
CA SER A 36 -11.96 12.74 5.35
C SER A 36 -10.93 11.91 6.10
N GLU A 37 -11.25 11.42 7.29
CA GLU A 37 -10.33 10.60 8.07
C GLU A 37 -10.12 9.23 7.42
N ALA A 38 -11.19 8.59 6.95
CA ALA A 38 -11.08 7.31 6.24
C ALA A 38 -10.31 7.48 4.93
N ILE A 39 -10.58 8.55 4.18
CA ILE A 39 -9.89 8.86 2.94
C ILE A 39 -8.39 9.04 3.20
N ARG A 40 -8.03 9.82 4.22
CA ARG A 40 -6.64 10.09 4.58
C ARG A 40 -5.90 8.80 4.93
N ARG A 41 -6.50 7.96 5.77
CA ARG A 41 -5.87 6.70 6.20
C ARG A 41 -5.67 5.74 5.04
N ALA A 42 -6.68 5.56 4.21
CA ALA A 42 -6.59 4.70 3.03
C ALA A 42 -5.51 5.21 2.05
N ALA A 43 -5.49 6.51 1.79
CA ALA A 43 -4.53 7.11 0.87
C ALA A 43 -3.08 6.95 1.35
N ILE A 44 -2.83 7.16 2.65
CA ILE A 44 -1.48 7.02 3.21
C ILE A 44 -1.03 5.55 3.14
N ALA A 45 -1.88 4.62 3.56
CA ALA A 45 -1.54 3.20 3.54
C ALA A 45 -1.27 2.71 2.12
N MET A 46 -2.10 3.10 1.16
CA MET A 46 -1.89 2.74 -0.25
C MET A 46 -0.62 3.34 -0.82
N TYR A 47 -0.36 4.61 -0.52
CA TYR A 47 0.84 5.30 -1.01
C TYR A 47 2.11 4.58 -0.55
N GLU A 48 2.18 4.23 0.73
CA GLU A 48 3.35 3.53 1.28
C GLU A 48 3.51 2.14 0.64
N GLY A 49 2.42 1.41 0.44
CA GLY A 49 2.45 0.12 -0.24
C GLY A 49 2.87 0.24 -1.70
N GLU A 50 2.38 1.26 -2.39
CA GLU A 50 2.71 1.54 -3.78
C GLU A 50 4.21 1.85 -3.95
N ILE A 51 4.77 2.66 -3.05
CA ILE A 51 6.20 2.95 -3.01
C ILE A 51 7.01 1.66 -2.81
N ASN A 52 6.58 0.80 -1.88
CA ASN A 52 7.25 -0.49 -1.66
C ASN A 52 7.21 -1.38 -2.90
N MET A 53 6.13 -1.37 -3.65
CA MET A 53 6.01 -2.13 -4.90
C MET A 53 7.03 -1.66 -5.94
N VAL A 54 7.24 -0.35 -6.03
CA VAL A 54 8.21 0.22 -6.98
C VAL A 54 9.64 -0.07 -6.55
N ILE A 55 9.96 0.10 -5.26
CA ILE A 55 11.32 -0.06 -4.74
C ILE A 55 11.76 -1.52 -4.69
N HIS A 56 10.90 -2.40 -4.17
CA HIS A 56 11.28 -3.77 -3.83
C HIS A 56 10.65 -4.82 -4.73
N GLY A 57 9.52 -4.52 -5.35
CA GLY A 57 8.70 -5.52 -6.03
C GLY A 57 8.83 -5.58 -7.54
N GLY A 58 9.50 -4.63 -8.17
CA GLY A 58 9.51 -4.58 -9.63
C GLY A 58 8.12 -4.32 -10.23
N GLY A 59 7.24 -3.67 -9.46
CA GLY A 59 5.86 -3.45 -9.86
C GLY A 59 4.91 -4.54 -9.37
N GLY A 60 3.67 -4.46 -9.76
CA GLY A 60 2.65 -5.44 -9.38
C GLY A 60 1.24 -4.94 -9.62
N GLU A 61 0.30 -5.53 -8.89
CA GLU A 61 -1.11 -5.24 -9.04
C GLU A 61 -1.72 -4.79 -7.72
N ILE A 62 -2.64 -3.82 -7.78
CA ILE A 62 -3.40 -3.35 -6.63
C ILE A 62 -4.88 -3.59 -6.89
N PHE A 63 -5.53 -4.28 -5.97
CA PHE A 63 -6.97 -4.53 -6.01
C PHE A 63 -7.60 -3.84 -4.82
N VAL A 64 -8.60 -2.99 -5.08
CA VAL A 64 -9.33 -2.26 -4.04
C VAL A 64 -10.80 -2.61 -4.15
N GLU A 65 -11.41 -2.97 -3.03
CA GLU A 65 -12.86 -3.11 -2.95
C GLU A 65 -13.40 -2.12 -1.92
N VAL A 66 -14.25 -1.23 -2.40
CA VAL A 66 -14.82 -0.16 -1.57
C VAL A 66 -16.20 -0.56 -1.11
N TYR A 67 -16.37 -0.76 0.19
CA TYR A 67 -17.64 -1.08 0.83
C TYR A 67 -18.15 0.14 1.62
N PRO A 68 -19.45 0.19 1.93
CA PRO A 68 -19.98 1.32 2.70
C PRO A 68 -19.33 1.53 4.08
N ASP A 69 -18.88 0.45 4.72
CA ASP A 69 -18.34 0.50 6.08
C ASP A 69 -16.84 0.20 6.18
N HIS A 70 -16.21 -0.18 5.08
CA HIS A 70 -14.77 -0.44 5.06
C HIS A 70 -14.21 -0.43 3.65
N ILE A 71 -12.89 -0.39 3.56
CA ILE A 71 -12.15 -0.42 2.29
C ILE A 71 -11.11 -1.53 2.42
N ASP A 72 -11.17 -2.51 1.51
CA ASP A 72 -10.19 -3.59 1.43
C ASP A 72 -9.19 -3.31 0.32
N ILE A 73 -7.92 -3.43 0.62
CA ILE A 73 -6.83 -3.19 -0.33
C ILE A 73 -5.92 -4.40 -0.35
N LYS A 74 -5.68 -4.95 -1.54
CA LYS A 74 -4.77 -6.07 -1.74
C LYS A 74 -3.69 -5.64 -2.71
N MET A 75 -2.43 -5.77 -2.32
CA MET A 75 -1.30 -5.44 -3.16
C MET A 75 -0.44 -6.68 -3.39
N GLU A 76 -0.27 -7.05 -4.67
CA GLU A 76 0.54 -8.20 -5.07
C GLU A 76 1.75 -7.72 -5.86
N TYR A 77 2.95 -8.08 -5.45
CA TYR A 77 4.14 -7.78 -6.23
C TYR A 77 5.12 -8.96 -6.25
N LYS A 78 5.88 -9.03 -7.34
CA LYS A 78 6.70 -10.20 -7.69
C LYS A 78 8.16 -10.10 -7.26
N GLY A 79 8.50 -9.17 -6.40
CA GLY A 79 9.87 -8.96 -5.97
C GLY A 79 10.44 -10.17 -5.20
N PRO A 80 11.65 -9.99 -4.62
CA PRO A 80 12.34 -11.12 -3.97
C PRO A 80 11.67 -11.62 -2.69
N GLY A 81 10.62 -10.97 -2.23
CA GLY A 81 9.94 -11.33 -1.00
C GLY A 81 10.60 -10.70 0.22
N ILE A 82 10.00 -10.93 1.37
CA ILE A 82 10.47 -10.41 2.65
C ILE A 82 10.93 -11.58 3.51
N GLU A 83 12.23 -11.65 3.80
CA GLU A 83 12.80 -12.74 4.59
C GLU A 83 12.32 -12.73 6.04
N ASN A 84 12.20 -11.54 6.60
CA ASN A 84 11.78 -11.37 8.00
C ASN A 84 10.78 -10.24 8.10
N ILE A 85 9.50 -10.60 8.15
CA ILE A 85 8.40 -9.61 8.21
C ILE A 85 8.48 -8.78 9.49
N GLU A 86 8.81 -9.40 10.62
CA GLU A 86 8.94 -8.66 11.89
C GLU A 86 10.00 -7.59 11.81
N GLN A 87 11.15 -7.89 11.22
CA GLN A 87 12.22 -6.93 11.04
C GLN A 87 11.80 -5.82 10.06
N ALA A 88 11.10 -6.19 8.99
CA ALA A 88 10.61 -5.22 8.02
C ALA A 88 9.57 -4.27 8.61
N MET A 89 8.88 -4.67 9.68
CA MET A 89 7.92 -3.82 10.39
C MET A 89 8.58 -2.83 11.35
N GLN A 90 9.89 -2.95 11.60
CA GLN A 90 10.62 -2.05 12.47
C GLN A 90 10.89 -0.72 11.75
N GLU A 91 10.66 0.38 12.45
CA GLU A 91 10.95 1.71 11.92
C GLU A 91 12.45 1.86 11.64
N GLY A 92 12.78 2.43 10.48
CA GLY A 92 14.17 2.66 10.07
C GLY A 92 14.83 1.50 9.34
N TYR A 93 14.23 0.30 9.35
CA TYR A 93 14.78 -0.82 8.58
C TYR A 93 14.42 -0.67 7.10
N SER A 94 15.41 -0.79 6.22
CA SER A 94 15.18 -0.72 4.79
C SER A 94 16.29 -1.44 4.02
N THR A 95 15.89 -2.16 2.95
CA THR A 95 16.81 -2.77 2.00
C THR A 95 16.94 -1.95 0.71
N ALA A 96 16.35 -0.77 0.67
CA ALA A 96 16.38 0.08 -0.51
C ALA A 96 17.80 0.54 -0.84
N PRO A 97 18.17 0.62 -2.13
CA PRO A 97 19.47 1.14 -2.53
C PRO A 97 19.68 2.59 -2.05
N ALA A 98 20.94 2.97 -1.84
CA ALA A 98 21.28 4.29 -1.32
C ALA A 98 20.78 5.44 -2.20
N ASN A 99 20.80 5.27 -3.53
CA ASN A 99 20.29 6.30 -4.44
C ASN A 99 18.78 6.50 -4.31
N VAL A 100 18.03 5.44 -4.01
CA VAL A 100 16.59 5.53 -3.78
C VAL A 100 16.31 6.23 -2.45
N ARG A 101 17.09 5.91 -1.41
CA ARG A 101 16.96 6.57 -0.11
C ARG A 101 17.26 8.07 -0.21
N ALA A 102 18.19 8.46 -1.05
CA ALA A 102 18.53 9.87 -1.28
C ALA A 102 17.36 10.64 -1.89
N LEU A 103 16.43 9.97 -2.57
CA LEU A 103 15.22 10.56 -3.11
C LEU A 103 14.07 10.61 -2.08
N GLY A 104 14.32 10.13 -0.86
CA GLY A 104 13.30 10.12 0.19
C GLY A 104 12.47 8.84 0.26
N PHE A 105 12.75 7.87 -0.60
CA PHE A 105 12.04 6.59 -0.61
C PHE A 105 12.81 5.54 0.20
N GLY A 106 12.09 4.56 0.72
CA GLY A 106 12.71 3.40 1.36
C GLY A 106 13.42 3.71 2.68
N ALA A 107 12.94 4.71 3.41
CA ALA A 107 13.52 5.10 4.70
C ALA A 107 13.19 4.14 5.85
N GLY A 108 12.57 3.00 5.57
CA GLY A 108 12.22 2.02 6.58
C GLY A 108 10.91 2.30 7.31
N MET A 109 10.08 3.22 6.78
CA MET A 109 8.81 3.60 7.41
C MET A 109 7.59 3.07 6.69
N GLY A 110 7.76 2.40 5.53
CA GLY A 110 6.63 1.94 4.71
C GLY A 110 5.68 0.99 5.44
N LEU A 111 6.17 -0.17 5.86
CA LEU A 111 5.34 -1.15 6.56
C LEU A 111 4.85 -0.66 7.93
N PRO A 112 5.69 -0.01 8.77
CA PRO A 112 5.19 0.58 10.01
C PRO A 112 4.08 1.61 9.78
N ASN A 113 4.19 2.45 8.75
CA ASN A 113 3.14 3.41 8.41
C ASN A 113 1.86 2.72 7.96
N ILE A 114 1.96 1.68 7.14
CA ILE A 114 0.79 0.93 6.72
C ILE A 114 0.05 0.38 7.94
N LYS A 115 0.79 -0.22 8.87
CA LYS A 115 0.19 -0.75 10.11
C LYS A 115 -0.49 0.34 10.91
N LYS A 116 0.12 1.50 11.02
CA LYS A 116 -0.40 2.63 11.80
C LYS A 116 -1.74 3.14 11.26
N TYR A 117 -1.91 3.16 9.94
CA TYR A 117 -3.08 3.77 9.31
C TYR A 117 -4.14 2.77 8.86
N THR A 118 -3.96 1.48 9.15
CA THR A 118 -4.96 0.45 8.83
C THR A 118 -5.53 -0.18 10.10
N ASP A 119 -6.73 -0.71 10.00
CA ASP A 119 -7.39 -1.43 11.09
C ASP A 119 -7.00 -2.90 11.09
N SER A 120 -6.67 -3.45 9.93
CA SER A 120 -6.22 -4.82 9.76
C SER A 120 -5.10 -4.85 8.72
N LEU A 121 -4.06 -5.60 9.01
CA LEU A 121 -2.93 -5.78 8.10
C LEU A 121 -2.47 -7.22 8.16
N HIS A 122 -2.40 -7.87 6.99
CA HIS A 122 -1.86 -9.21 6.86
C HIS A 122 -0.89 -9.24 5.69
N ILE A 123 0.29 -9.80 5.90
CA ILE A 123 1.34 -9.88 4.89
C ILE A 123 1.70 -11.33 4.66
N GLU A 124 1.63 -11.77 3.39
CA GLU A 124 2.11 -13.07 2.96
C GLU A 124 3.30 -12.84 2.04
N SER A 125 4.42 -13.46 2.35
CA SER A 125 5.63 -13.30 1.54
C SER A 125 6.41 -14.60 1.50
N GLU A 126 6.96 -14.89 0.32
CA GLU A 126 7.82 -16.05 0.12
C GLU A 126 9.03 -15.61 -0.69
N VAL A 127 10.22 -15.85 -0.15
CA VAL A 127 11.47 -15.46 -0.79
C VAL A 127 11.54 -16.10 -2.19
N GLY A 128 11.80 -15.28 -3.19
CA GLY A 128 11.88 -15.72 -4.58
C GLY A 128 10.54 -15.80 -5.32
N LYS A 129 9.41 -15.62 -4.62
CA LYS A 129 8.08 -15.69 -5.25
C LYS A 129 7.32 -14.37 -5.22
N GLY A 130 7.53 -13.55 -4.19
CA GLY A 130 6.88 -12.26 -4.09
C GLY A 130 6.19 -12.02 -2.77
N THR A 131 5.37 -10.98 -2.74
CA THR A 131 4.70 -10.53 -1.52
C THR A 131 3.27 -10.11 -1.85
N THR A 132 2.34 -10.45 -0.95
CA THR A 132 0.96 -9.96 -1.00
C THR A 132 0.63 -9.29 0.32
N ILE A 133 0.12 -8.06 0.25
CA ILE A 133 -0.28 -7.28 1.42
C ILE A 133 -1.78 -7.09 1.39
N TYR A 134 -2.46 -7.47 2.48
CA TYR A 134 -3.89 -7.29 2.67
C TYR A 134 -4.11 -6.23 3.73
N MET A 135 -4.86 -5.20 3.42
CA MET A 135 -5.18 -4.10 4.34
C MET A 135 -6.67 -3.86 4.40
N THR A 136 -7.16 -3.48 5.56
CA THR A 136 -8.54 -3.04 5.74
C THR A 136 -8.56 -1.71 6.50
N VAL A 137 -9.30 -0.75 5.97
CA VAL A 137 -9.52 0.54 6.61
C VAL A 137 -11.01 0.65 6.91
N GLN A 138 -11.36 0.77 8.19
CA GLN A 138 -12.74 0.94 8.61
C GLN A 138 -13.21 2.36 8.32
N VAL A 139 -14.46 2.48 7.90
CA VAL A 139 -15.08 3.77 7.63
C VAL A 139 -16.07 4.07 8.75
N ASN A 140 -15.77 5.11 9.53
CA ASN A 140 -16.70 5.56 10.57
C ASN A 140 -17.79 6.39 9.91
N GLN A 141 -19.01 5.88 9.98
CA GLN A 141 -20.18 6.58 9.47
C GLN A 141 -20.86 7.31 10.61
N SER A 142 -20.34 8.45 10.95
CA SER A 142 -20.98 9.27 11.97
C SER A 142 -21.51 10.56 11.37
#